data_7340d00256d32377b13051771588b097
#
_entry.id   7340d00256d32377b13051771588b097
#
_cell.length_a   1.000
_cell.length_b   1.000
_cell.length_c   1.000
_cell.angle_alpha   90.00
_cell.angle_beta   90.00
_cell.angle_gamma   90.00
#
_symmetry.space_group_name_H-M   'P 1'
#
loop_
_entity.id
_entity.type
_entity.pdbx_description
1 polymer ?
#
loop_
_entity_poly.entity_id
_entity_poly.type
_entity_poly.pdbx_seq_one_letter_code
_entity_poly.pdbx_strand_id
1 'polypeptide(L)'
;IDAHTIMIDSVSKRFSMCGARIGCIVSRNKELMATAMKFAQARLSPPTLAQIASEAALDTPQSYFDEGISEYVDRRDTLIAGLEAIPGVRVAKPKGAFYCIAELPVKNSDDFAQWLLESFEVNKKTVMVAPAAGFYSTPGEGLNQVRIAYVLKKEDLIEAVELLKEALSQYKD
;
A
#
# COMPACT_ATOMS: atom_id res chain seq x y z
N ILE A 1 21.79 6.69 21.47
CA ILE A 1 20.77 6.25 20.48
C ILE A 1 19.96 7.45 20.02
N ASP A 2 19.44 8.29 20.91
CA ASP A 2 18.54 9.41 20.61
C ASP A 2 19.06 10.40 19.56
N ALA A 3 20.35 10.75 19.59
CA ALA A 3 20.96 11.65 18.62
C ALA A 3 21.10 11.03 17.20
N HIS A 4 21.02 9.72 17.10
CA HIS A 4 21.10 8.97 15.83
C HIS A 4 19.73 8.49 15.32
N THR A 5 18.66 8.86 16.03
CA THR A 5 17.30 8.47 15.66
C THR A 5 16.60 9.62 14.97
N ILE A 6 16.01 9.32 13.81
CA ILE A 6 15.14 10.22 13.06
C ILE A 6 13.78 9.54 12.93
N MET A 7 12.74 10.15 13.48
CA MET A 7 11.37 9.71 13.31
C MET A 7 10.72 10.50 12.18
N ILE A 8 10.15 9.80 11.22
CA ILE A 8 9.34 10.38 10.14
C ILE A 8 7.94 9.81 10.29
N ASP A 9 6.95 10.66 10.43
CA ASP A 9 5.55 10.26 10.58
C ASP A 9 4.64 11.08 9.65
N SER A 10 3.40 10.63 9.47
CA SER A 10 2.42 11.28 8.61
C SER A 10 1.00 10.98 9.10
N VAL A 11 0.13 11.98 8.98
CA VAL A 11 -1.31 11.81 9.23
C VAL A 11 -2.01 10.98 8.13
N SER A 12 -1.34 10.78 6.99
CA SER A 12 -1.93 10.20 5.79
C SER A 12 -2.55 8.83 6.00
N LYS A 13 -1.88 7.96 6.74
CA LYS A 13 -2.32 6.56 6.94
C LYS A 13 -2.98 6.37 8.30
N ARG A 14 -2.40 6.96 9.36
CA ARG A 14 -2.90 6.84 10.73
C ARG A 14 -4.32 7.37 10.89
N PHE A 15 -4.62 8.52 10.27
CA PHE A 15 -5.91 9.20 10.41
C PHE A 15 -6.73 9.20 9.11
N SER A 16 -6.37 8.40 8.13
CA SER A 16 -7.01 8.38 6.80
C SER A 16 -7.04 9.76 6.11
N MET A 17 -6.04 10.60 6.40
CA MET A 17 -5.95 12.00 5.97
C MET A 17 -4.90 12.20 4.86
N CYS A 18 -4.84 11.32 3.88
CA CYS A 18 -3.83 11.40 2.81
C CYS A 18 -3.92 12.71 1.98
N GLY A 19 -5.11 13.28 1.86
CA GLY A 19 -5.36 14.56 1.18
C GLY A 19 -4.87 15.78 1.96
N ALA A 20 -4.64 15.70 3.27
CA ALA A 20 -4.14 16.80 4.08
C ALA A 20 -2.68 17.18 3.76
N ARG A 21 -1.88 16.26 3.22
CA ARG A 21 -0.46 16.46 2.86
C ARG A 21 0.40 16.92 4.03
N ILE A 22 0.18 16.35 5.22
CA ILE A 22 0.89 16.65 6.47
C ILE A 22 1.75 15.45 6.88
N GLY A 23 2.97 15.75 7.22
CA GLY A 23 3.90 14.83 7.86
C GLY A 23 4.89 15.61 8.71
N CYS A 24 5.66 14.92 9.51
CA CYS A 24 6.67 15.53 10.38
C CYS A 24 7.97 14.74 10.38
N ILE A 25 9.05 15.44 10.67
CA ILE A 25 10.35 14.89 10.99
C ILE A 25 10.69 15.30 12.43
N VAL A 26 11.10 14.35 13.24
CA VAL A 26 11.45 14.58 14.64
C VAL A 26 12.80 13.92 14.95
N SER A 27 13.72 14.68 15.52
CA SER A 27 15.02 14.18 16.00
C SER A 27 15.56 15.04 17.12
N ARG A 28 16.39 14.46 17.98
CA ARG A 28 17.17 15.20 18.98
C ARG A 28 18.52 15.70 18.43
N ASN A 29 18.85 15.33 17.21
CA ASN A 29 20.03 15.86 16.51
C ASN A 29 19.76 17.29 16.05
N LYS A 30 20.35 18.27 16.75
CA LYS A 30 20.14 19.70 16.50
C LYS A 30 20.66 20.14 15.11
N GLU A 31 21.77 19.58 14.66
CA GLU A 31 22.38 19.92 13.37
C GLU A 31 21.47 19.44 12.22
N LEU A 32 20.99 18.19 12.31
CA LEU A 32 20.02 17.62 11.37
C LEU A 32 18.76 18.47 11.32
N MET A 33 18.19 18.82 12.47
CA MET A 33 16.95 19.61 12.52
C MET A 33 17.14 21.03 11.99
N ALA A 34 18.29 21.66 12.22
CA ALA A 34 18.62 22.97 11.65
C ALA A 34 18.74 22.90 10.12
N THR A 35 19.30 21.82 9.59
CA THR A 35 19.39 21.59 8.14
C THR A 35 18.01 21.28 7.55
N ALA A 36 17.22 20.40 8.17
CA ALA A 36 15.86 20.10 7.74
C ALA A 36 14.96 21.35 7.70
N MET A 37 15.14 22.27 8.68
CA MET A 37 14.40 23.53 8.69
C MET A 37 14.68 24.39 7.46
N LYS A 38 15.93 24.45 6.97
CA LYS A 38 16.27 25.20 5.75
C LYS A 38 15.50 24.66 4.53
N PHE A 39 15.42 23.33 4.39
CA PHE A 39 14.64 22.72 3.33
C PHE A 39 13.12 22.95 3.51
N ALA A 40 12.63 22.88 4.74
CA ALA A 40 11.23 23.18 5.02
C ALA A 40 10.84 24.62 4.67
N GLN A 41 11.71 25.58 4.98
CA GLN A 41 11.53 27.00 4.62
C GLN A 41 11.55 27.21 3.10
N ALA A 42 12.45 26.54 2.38
CA ALA A 42 12.52 26.62 0.92
C ALA A 42 11.26 26.02 0.24
N ARG A 43 10.70 24.97 0.82
CA ARG A 43 9.46 24.32 0.35
C ARG A 43 8.20 25.11 0.72
N LEU A 44 8.25 25.98 1.72
CA LEU A 44 7.13 26.63 2.40
C LEU A 44 6.33 25.71 3.32
N SER A 45 5.50 26.31 4.17
CA SER A 45 4.68 25.56 5.15
C SER A 45 3.57 24.76 4.49
N PRO A 46 3.13 23.66 5.10
CA PRO A 46 1.89 22.99 4.71
C PRO A 46 0.67 23.91 4.86
N PRO A 47 -0.47 23.62 4.19
CA PRO A 47 -1.68 24.43 4.30
C PRO A 47 -2.16 24.56 5.75
N THR A 48 -2.50 25.76 6.21
CA THR A 48 -2.91 26.04 7.61
C THR A 48 -4.11 25.21 8.04
N LEU A 49 -5.13 25.07 7.17
CA LEU A 49 -6.33 24.26 7.48
C LEU A 49 -5.98 22.80 7.72
N ALA A 50 -5.04 22.26 6.94
CA ALA A 50 -4.57 20.90 7.12
C ALA A 50 -3.76 20.71 8.42
N GLN A 51 -3.02 21.74 8.86
CA GLN A 51 -2.33 21.72 10.16
C GLN A 51 -3.34 21.69 11.31
N ILE A 52 -4.37 22.56 11.29
CA ILE A 52 -5.43 22.61 12.29
C ILE A 52 -6.19 21.27 12.35
N ALA A 53 -6.55 20.71 11.20
CA ALA A 53 -7.19 19.39 11.13
C ALA A 53 -6.31 18.28 11.69
N SER A 54 -4.99 18.34 11.45
CA SER A 54 -4.04 17.34 11.97
C SER A 54 -3.85 17.46 13.48
N GLU A 55 -3.90 18.68 14.03
CA GLU A 55 -3.89 18.90 15.48
C GLU A 55 -5.15 18.31 16.13
N ALA A 56 -6.33 18.61 15.59
CA ALA A 56 -7.59 18.04 16.06
C ALA A 56 -7.64 16.50 15.97
N ALA A 57 -6.93 15.89 15.01
CA ALA A 57 -6.86 14.46 14.87
C ALA A 57 -6.14 13.76 16.04
N LEU A 58 -5.37 14.48 16.86
CA LEU A 58 -4.73 13.93 18.05
C LEU A 58 -5.74 13.52 19.13
N ASP A 59 -6.93 14.11 19.12
CA ASP A 59 -8.03 13.79 20.02
C ASP A 59 -8.91 12.64 19.54
N THR A 60 -8.51 11.97 18.45
CA THR A 60 -9.24 10.82 17.90
C THR A 60 -9.31 9.68 18.92
N PRO A 61 -10.51 9.18 19.27
CA PRO A 61 -10.65 8.13 20.26
C PRO A 61 -10.03 6.81 19.80
N GLN A 62 -9.55 6.02 20.76
CA GLN A 62 -8.91 4.71 20.48
C GLN A 62 -9.83 3.75 19.70
N SER A 63 -11.16 3.82 19.94
CA SER A 63 -12.14 3.01 19.22
C SER A 63 -12.08 3.15 17.70
N TYR A 64 -11.79 4.34 17.19
CA TYR A 64 -11.60 4.57 15.75
C TYR A 64 -10.47 3.72 15.18
N PHE A 65 -9.35 3.65 15.90
CA PHE A 65 -8.20 2.85 15.47
C PHE A 65 -8.48 1.36 15.58
N ASP A 66 -9.14 0.92 16.65
CA ASP A 66 -9.46 -0.49 16.90
C ASP A 66 -10.43 -1.02 15.83
N GLU A 67 -11.46 -0.24 15.49
CA GLU A 67 -12.40 -0.55 14.40
C GLU A 67 -11.69 -0.61 13.04
N GLY A 68 -10.85 0.40 12.74
CA GLY A 68 -10.08 0.43 11.50
C GLY A 68 -9.12 -0.75 11.37
N ILE A 69 -8.43 -1.12 12.45
CA ILE A 69 -7.52 -2.27 12.46
C ILE A 69 -8.31 -3.56 12.23
N SER A 70 -9.44 -3.74 12.91
CA SER A 70 -10.30 -4.91 12.76
C SER A 70 -10.77 -5.08 11.31
N GLU A 71 -11.22 -4.00 10.68
CA GLU A 71 -11.64 -3.98 9.29
C GLU A 71 -10.50 -4.38 8.34
N TYR A 72 -9.30 -3.80 8.52
CA TYR A 72 -8.14 -4.16 7.69
C TYR A 72 -7.65 -5.59 7.92
N VAL A 73 -7.79 -6.13 9.11
CA VAL A 73 -7.49 -7.55 9.40
C VAL A 73 -8.44 -8.46 8.63
N ASP A 74 -9.75 -8.17 8.61
CA ASP A 74 -10.74 -8.97 7.87
C ASP A 74 -10.49 -8.90 6.35
N ARG A 75 -10.24 -7.71 5.81
CA ARG A 75 -9.89 -7.52 4.39
C ARG A 75 -8.62 -8.27 4.01
N ARG A 76 -7.57 -8.14 4.83
CA ARG A 76 -6.30 -8.86 4.63
C ARG A 76 -6.54 -10.36 4.59
N ASP A 77 -7.21 -10.89 5.59
CA ASP A 77 -7.40 -12.33 5.74
C ASP A 77 -8.27 -12.89 4.60
N THR A 78 -9.26 -12.13 4.16
CA THR A 78 -10.06 -12.47 2.97
C THR A 78 -9.21 -12.51 1.70
N LEU A 79 -8.40 -11.47 1.45
CA LEU A 79 -7.55 -11.44 0.26
C LEU A 79 -6.51 -12.56 0.27
N ILE A 80 -5.82 -12.76 1.41
CA ILE A 80 -4.76 -13.78 1.51
C ILE A 80 -5.35 -15.18 1.29
N ALA A 81 -6.46 -15.52 1.94
CA ALA A 81 -7.12 -16.81 1.73
C ALA A 81 -7.52 -17.03 0.26
N GLY A 82 -8.03 -16.00 -0.40
CA GLY A 82 -8.38 -16.07 -1.82
C GLY A 82 -7.15 -16.27 -2.72
N LEU A 83 -6.05 -15.56 -2.47
CA LEU A 83 -4.82 -15.69 -3.25
C LEU A 83 -4.17 -17.07 -3.05
N GLU A 84 -4.13 -17.58 -1.82
CA GLU A 84 -3.58 -18.92 -1.51
C GLU A 84 -4.37 -20.05 -2.19
N ALA A 85 -5.64 -19.82 -2.51
CA ALA A 85 -6.47 -20.79 -3.22
C ALA A 85 -6.20 -20.84 -4.73
N ILE A 86 -5.45 -19.90 -5.29
CA ILE A 86 -5.11 -19.88 -6.73
C ILE A 86 -3.86 -20.76 -6.96
N PRO A 87 -3.92 -21.79 -7.82
CA PRO A 87 -2.77 -22.63 -8.10
C PRO A 87 -1.55 -21.85 -8.61
N GLY A 88 -0.39 -22.07 -8.00
CA GLY A 88 0.87 -21.43 -8.39
C GLY A 88 1.10 -20.04 -7.80
N VAL A 89 0.12 -19.42 -7.15
CA VAL A 89 0.30 -18.16 -6.42
C VAL A 89 0.94 -18.43 -5.06
N ARG A 90 1.92 -17.61 -4.70
CA ARG A 90 2.54 -17.62 -3.37
C ARG A 90 2.45 -16.24 -2.75
N VAL A 91 1.98 -16.15 -1.51
CA VAL A 91 1.83 -14.90 -0.78
C VAL A 91 2.15 -15.11 0.69
N ALA A 92 2.85 -14.16 1.30
CA ALA A 92 3.07 -14.15 2.74
C ALA A 92 2.03 -13.24 3.40
N LYS A 93 1.41 -13.70 4.49
CA LYS A 93 0.46 -12.90 5.27
C LYS A 93 1.18 -11.72 5.91
N PRO A 94 0.88 -10.46 5.53
CA PRO A 94 1.53 -9.29 6.09
C PRO A 94 1.09 -9.05 7.52
N LYS A 95 2.00 -8.55 8.36
CA LYS A 95 1.73 -8.22 9.76
C LYS A 95 1.37 -6.75 9.98
N GLY A 96 1.44 -5.93 8.94
CA GLY A 96 1.15 -4.50 8.99
C GLY A 96 0.93 -3.92 7.60
N ALA A 97 0.74 -2.60 7.52
CA ALA A 97 0.34 -1.88 6.32
C ALA A 97 -1.01 -2.38 5.73
N PHE A 98 -1.27 -2.12 4.48
CA PHE A 98 -2.45 -2.58 3.73
C PHE A 98 -2.07 -3.08 2.32
N TYR A 99 -0.86 -3.63 2.22
CA TYR A 99 -0.33 -4.24 0.99
C TYR A 99 0.16 -5.65 1.28
N CYS A 100 0.07 -6.52 0.27
CA CYS A 100 0.84 -7.75 0.21
C CYS A 100 1.64 -7.81 -1.11
N ILE A 101 2.70 -8.59 -1.11
CA ILE A 101 3.41 -9.00 -2.32
C ILE A 101 3.01 -10.43 -2.60
N ALA A 102 2.50 -10.68 -3.79
CA ALA A 102 2.16 -12.01 -4.27
C ALA A 102 3.06 -12.37 -5.46
N GLU A 103 3.58 -13.57 -5.45
CA GLU A 103 4.25 -14.18 -6.58
C GLU A 103 3.21 -14.92 -7.43
N LEU A 104 3.16 -14.59 -8.70
CA LEU A 104 2.22 -15.15 -9.67
C LEU A 104 2.91 -16.18 -10.57
N PRO A 105 2.19 -17.17 -11.10
CA PRO A 105 2.72 -18.14 -12.06
C PRO A 105 2.85 -17.54 -13.47
N VAL A 106 3.59 -16.44 -13.59
CA VAL A 106 3.87 -15.72 -14.84
C VAL A 106 5.37 -15.42 -14.93
N LYS A 107 5.93 -15.24 -16.13
CA LYS A 107 7.34 -14.89 -16.30
C LYS A 107 7.63 -13.43 -15.97
N ASN A 108 6.71 -12.54 -16.39
CA ASN A 108 6.86 -11.10 -16.21
C ASN A 108 5.53 -10.48 -15.77
N SER A 109 5.50 -9.86 -14.61
CA SER A 109 4.31 -9.21 -14.07
C SER A 109 3.97 -7.89 -14.75
N ASP A 110 4.93 -7.21 -15.38
CA ASP A 110 4.66 -5.99 -16.18
C ASP A 110 3.84 -6.36 -17.43
N ASP A 111 4.24 -7.40 -18.15
CA ASP A 111 3.53 -7.89 -19.35
C ASP A 111 2.14 -8.40 -18.97
N PHE A 112 2.04 -9.14 -17.87
CA PHE A 112 0.75 -9.60 -17.34
C PHE A 112 -0.16 -8.44 -16.94
N ALA A 113 0.36 -7.43 -16.25
CA ALA A 113 -0.41 -6.26 -15.85
C ALA A 113 -0.89 -5.44 -17.08
N GLN A 114 -0.06 -5.31 -18.09
CA GLN A 114 -0.45 -4.67 -19.35
C GLN A 114 -1.57 -5.46 -20.04
N TRP A 115 -1.42 -6.77 -20.15
CA TRP A 115 -2.44 -7.64 -20.75
C TRP A 115 -3.78 -7.59 -20.01
N LEU A 116 -3.77 -7.51 -18.66
CA LEU A 116 -4.98 -7.33 -17.86
C LEU A 116 -5.78 -6.08 -18.25
N LEU A 117 -5.07 -5.00 -18.63
CA LEU A 117 -5.70 -3.73 -18.97
C LEU A 117 -6.13 -3.64 -20.45
N GLU A 118 -5.41 -4.31 -21.34
CA GLU A 118 -5.62 -4.18 -22.78
C GLU A 118 -6.49 -5.28 -23.38
N SER A 119 -6.47 -6.49 -22.79
CA SER A 119 -6.99 -7.68 -23.44
C SER A 119 -7.91 -8.54 -22.59
N PHE A 120 -7.83 -8.42 -21.25
CA PHE A 120 -8.62 -9.25 -20.35
C PHE A 120 -9.85 -8.52 -19.85
N GLU A 121 -11.01 -9.15 -20.00
CA GLU A 121 -12.23 -8.74 -19.31
C GLU A 121 -13.16 -9.92 -19.02
N VAL A 122 -13.86 -9.86 -17.90
CA VAL A 122 -15.02 -10.71 -17.59
C VAL A 122 -16.17 -9.80 -17.21
N ASN A 123 -17.27 -9.88 -17.94
CA ASN A 123 -18.45 -9.03 -17.73
C ASN A 123 -18.12 -7.52 -17.71
N LYS A 124 -17.22 -7.05 -18.59
CA LYS A 124 -16.70 -5.67 -18.66
C LYS A 124 -15.94 -5.22 -17.42
N LYS A 125 -15.37 -6.15 -16.67
CA LYS A 125 -14.52 -5.89 -15.51
C LYS A 125 -13.15 -6.51 -15.71
N THR A 126 -12.14 -5.82 -15.22
CA THR A 126 -10.77 -6.34 -15.07
C THR A 126 -10.22 -6.00 -13.69
N VAL A 127 -9.04 -6.49 -13.38
CA VAL A 127 -8.33 -6.20 -12.14
C VAL A 127 -7.01 -5.50 -12.44
N MET A 128 -6.65 -4.53 -11.60
CA MET A 128 -5.36 -3.84 -11.69
C MET A 128 -4.44 -4.31 -10.56
N VAL A 129 -3.23 -4.66 -10.94
CA VAL A 129 -2.15 -5.01 -10.00
C VAL A 129 -0.93 -4.13 -10.26
N ALA A 130 -0.07 -3.94 -9.26
CA ALA A 130 1.15 -3.17 -9.43
C ALA A 130 2.34 -4.13 -9.54
N PRO A 131 3.00 -4.24 -10.71
CA PRO A 131 4.22 -5.02 -10.85
C PRO A 131 5.27 -4.65 -9.80
N ALA A 132 5.97 -5.63 -9.25
CA ALA A 132 6.85 -5.41 -8.10
C ALA A 132 8.34 -5.28 -8.44
N ALA A 133 8.76 -5.58 -9.67
CA ALA A 133 10.16 -5.51 -10.07
C ALA A 133 10.81 -4.15 -9.76
N GLY A 134 10.09 -3.05 -9.96
CA GLY A 134 10.54 -1.70 -9.66
C GLY A 134 10.72 -1.36 -8.17
N PHE A 135 10.32 -2.24 -7.25
CA PHE A 135 10.53 -2.07 -5.80
C PHE A 135 11.85 -2.68 -5.31
N TYR A 136 12.54 -3.44 -6.15
CA TYR A 136 13.81 -4.08 -5.83
C TYR A 136 14.97 -3.30 -6.42
N SER A 137 16.06 -3.18 -5.67
CA SER A 137 17.31 -2.58 -6.17
C SER A 137 18.16 -3.57 -6.96
N THR A 138 17.93 -4.86 -6.77
CA THR A 138 18.65 -5.94 -7.47
C THR A 138 17.97 -6.22 -8.81
N PRO A 139 18.65 -6.08 -9.94
CA PRO A 139 18.09 -6.41 -11.25
C PRO A 139 17.63 -7.88 -11.32
N GLY A 140 16.44 -8.10 -11.88
CA GLY A 140 15.86 -9.43 -12.04
C GLY A 140 15.02 -9.93 -10.85
N GLU A 141 15.07 -9.25 -9.71
CA GLU A 141 14.21 -9.57 -8.57
C GLU A 141 12.78 -9.08 -8.81
N GLY A 142 11.80 -9.84 -8.32
CA GLY A 142 10.38 -9.46 -8.34
C GLY A 142 9.71 -9.48 -9.72
N LEU A 143 10.33 -10.06 -10.75
CA LEU A 143 9.79 -10.09 -12.12
C LEU A 143 8.40 -10.72 -12.22
N ASN A 144 8.12 -11.74 -11.42
CA ASN A 144 6.84 -12.43 -11.37
C ASN A 144 6.00 -12.04 -10.15
N GLN A 145 6.33 -10.93 -9.51
CA GLN A 145 5.65 -10.48 -8.30
C GLN A 145 4.80 -9.25 -8.57
N VAL A 146 3.71 -9.14 -7.83
CA VAL A 146 2.82 -7.99 -7.84
C VAL A 146 2.54 -7.52 -6.42
N ARG A 147 2.40 -6.21 -6.24
CA ARG A 147 1.87 -5.62 -5.02
C ARG A 147 0.37 -5.45 -5.15
N ILE A 148 -0.37 -5.94 -4.17
CA ILE A 148 -1.82 -5.83 -4.10
C ILE A 148 -2.19 -5.06 -2.82
N ALA A 149 -3.09 -4.08 -2.94
CA ALA A 149 -3.62 -3.32 -1.80
C ALA A 149 -4.99 -3.87 -1.38
N TYR A 150 -5.18 -4.16 -0.08
CA TYR A 150 -6.47 -4.61 0.45
C TYR A 150 -7.28 -3.46 1.05
N VAL A 151 -7.47 -2.40 0.24
CA VAL A 151 -8.18 -1.17 0.64
C VAL A 151 -9.65 -1.14 0.22
N LEU A 152 -10.07 -2.06 -0.66
CA LEU A 152 -11.44 -2.20 -1.11
C LEU A 152 -12.30 -2.88 -0.05
N LYS A 153 -13.62 -2.83 -0.22
CA LYS A 153 -14.55 -3.62 0.59
C LYS A 153 -14.32 -5.11 0.38
N LYS A 154 -14.73 -5.91 1.36
CA LYS A 154 -14.53 -7.35 1.35
C LYS A 154 -15.11 -8.03 0.10
N GLU A 155 -16.32 -7.63 -0.29
CA GLU A 155 -17.01 -8.15 -1.46
C GLU A 155 -16.23 -7.86 -2.76
N ASP A 156 -15.70 -6.64 -2.89
CA ASP A 156 -14.90 -6.24 -4.05
C ASP A 156 -13.55 -6.97 -4.08
N LEU A 157 -12.96 -7.28 -2.92
CA LEU A 157 -11.73 -8.08 -2.83
C LEU A 157 -11.97 -9.53 -3.28
N ILE A 158 -13.10 -10.12 -2.89
CA ILE A 158 -13.50 -11.47 -3.35
C ILE A 158 -13.65 -11.47 -4.87
N GLU A 159 -14.38 -10.50 -5.42
CA GLU A 159 -14.56 -10.39 -6.88
C GLU A 159 -13.20 -10.19 -7.59
N ALA A 160 -12.32 -9.34 -7.06
CA ALA A 160 -11.00 -9.10 -7.63
C ALA A 160 -10.12 -10.38 -7.64
N VAL A 161 -10.21 -11.21 -6.60
CA VAL A 161 -9.50 -12.49 -6.55
C VAL A 161 -10.03 -13.47 -7.60
N GLU A 162 -11.35 -13.56 -7.79
CA GLU A 162 -11.93 -14.42 -8.82
C GLU A 162 -11.55 -13.95 -10.23
N LEU A 163 -11.54 -12.64 -10.48
CA LEU A 163 -11.05 -12.07 -11.74
C LEU A 163 -9.57 -12.39 -11.96
N LEU A 164 -8.73 -12.26 -10.94
CA LEU A 164 -7.30 -12.60 -11.03
C LEU A 164 -7.08 -14.08 -11.31
N LYS A 165 -7.85 -14.96 -10.67
CA LYS A 165 -7.81 -16.40 -10.91
C LYS A 165 -8.19 -16.75 -12.36
N GLU A 166 -9.25 -16.15 -12.88
CA GLU A 166 -9.68 -16.34 -14.26
C GLU A 166 -8.62 -15.80 -15.23
N ALA A 167 -8.07 -14.62 -14.96
CA ALA A 167 -7.00 -14.04 -15.76
C ALA A 167 -5.77 -14.96 -15.83
N LEU A 168 -5.31 -15.49 -14.71
CA LEU A 168 -4.17 -16.40 -14.68
C LEU A 168 -4.43 -17.72 -15.44
N SER A 169 -5.68 -18.15 -15.53
CA SER A 169 -6.05 -19.34 -16.32
C SER A 169 -6.01 -19.09 -17.82
N GLN A 170 -6.22 -17.86 -18.28
CA GLN A 170 -6.28 -17.47 -19.68
C GLN A 170 -4.94 -16.93 -20.22
N TYR A 171 -4.13 -16.33 -19.36
CA TYR A 171 -2.85 -15.73 -19.74
C TYR A 171 -1.85 -16.79 -20.24
N LYS A 172 -1.19 -16.48 -21.35
CA LYS A 172 -0.14 -17.32 -21.95
C LYS A 172 1.12 -16.48 -22.07
N ASP A 173 2.13 -16.83 -21.30
CA ASP A 173 3.49 -16.26 -21.36
C ASP A 173 4.18 -16.50 -22.73
#